data_6372775a20cfdcea6f6a513f2ed6e386
#
_entry.id   6372775a20cfdcea6f6a513f2ed6e386
#
_cell.length_a   1.000
_cell.length_b   1.000
_cell.length_c   1.000
_cell.angle_alpha   90.00
_cell.angle_beta   90.00
_cell.angle_gamma   90.00
#
_symmetry.space_group_name_H-M   'P 1'
#
loop_
_entity.id
_entity.type
_entity.pdbx_description
1 polymer ?
#
loop_
_entity_poly.entity_id
_entity_poly.type
_entity_poly.pdbx_seq_one_letter_code
_entity_poly.pdbx_strand_id
1 'polypeptide(L)'
;MTDLTPISDETLEVLKKIPTQTLIDGLWVKGWPMSYIEDAMALQEGQHMAGRAVTLRFVPHRPDLAADKPKGDQSAEYVAIELCGPGEV
;
A
#
# COMPACT_ATOMS: atom_id res chain seq x y z
N MET A 1 10.07 -5.06 -19.17
CA MET A 1 9.64 -5.09 -17.77
C MET A 1 10.82 -4.77 -16.87
N THR A 2 10.65 -3.90 -15.94
CA THR A 2 11.70 -3.54 -14.99
C THR A 2 11.87 -4.64 -13.95
N ASP A 3 13.10 -5.04 -13.68
CA ASP A 3 13.37 -5.96 -12.59
C ASP A 3 13.08 -5.28 -11.26
N LEU A 4 12.27 -5.94 -10.46
CA LEU A 4 11.93 -5.45 -9.13
C LEU A 4 12.85 -6.10 -8.11
N THR A 5 13.81 -5.33 -7.62
CA THR A 5 14.67 -5.78 -6.53
C THR A 5 13.89 -5.68 -5.23
N PRO A 6 13.77 -6.77 -4.45
CA PRO A 6 13.08 -6.69 -3.17
C PRO A 6 13.74 -5.67 -2.24
N ILE A 7 12.90 -4.91 -1.53
CA ILE A 7 13.38 -3.96 -0.53
C ILE A 7 13.86 -4.74 0.69
N SER A 8 15.07 -4.41 1.17
CA SER A 8 15.61 -5.06 2.36
C SER A 8 14.90 -4.59 3.63
N ASP A 9 15.00 -5.41 4.69
CA ASP A 9 14.43 -5.04 5.98
C ASP A 9 15.12 -3.80 6.56
N GLU A 10 16.42 -3.64 6.31
CA GLU A 10 17.18 -2.45 6.73
C GLU A 10 16.64 -1.19 6.06
N THR A 11 16.32 -1.26 4.78
CA THR A 11 15.72 -0.13 4.07
C THR A 11 14.35 0.23 4.64
N LEU A 12 13.53 -0.78 4.96
CA LEU A 12 12.23 -0.53 5.59
C LEU A 12 12.37 0.15 6.95
N GLU A 13 13.35 -0.26 7.75
CA GLU A 13 13.58 0.38 9.06
C GLU A 13 14.00 1.84 8.90
N VAL A 14 14.79 2.16 7.88
CA VAL A 14 15.14 3.55 7.57
C VAL A 14 13.90 4.35 7.15
N LEU A 15 13.07 3.79 6.27
CA LEU A 15 11.85 4.43 5.79
C LEU A 15 10.88 4.75 6.93
N LYS A 16 10.78 3.87 7.93
CA LYS A 16 9.92 4.09 9.09
C LYS A 16 10.31 5.33 9.90
N LYS A 17 11.56 5.77 9.79
CA LYS A 17 12.09 6.92 10.53
C LYS A 17 12.00 8.22 9.75
N ILE A 18 11.67 8.18 8.46
CA ILE A 18 11.64 9.36 7.61
C ILE A 18 10.21 9.89 7.55
N PRO A 19 9.97 11.18 7.82
CA PRO A 19 8.64 11.77 7.65
C PRO A 19 8.14 11.63 6.22
N THR A 20 6.85 11.38 6.07
CA THR A 20 6.24 11.21 4.75
C THR A 20 6.49 12.41 3.85
N GLN A 21 6.42 13.63 4.38
CA GLN A 21 6.66 14.85 3.60
C GLN A 21 8.07 14.86 3.01
N THR A 22 9.07 14.41 3.75
CA THR A 22 10.45 14.34 3.25
C THR A 22 10.56 13.35 2.10
N LEU A 23 9.88 12.23 2.18
CA LEU A 23 9.85 11.24 1.09
C LEU A 23 9.17 11.78 -0.15
N ILE A 24 8.06 12.50 0.01
CA ILE A 24 7.36 13.13 -1.11
C ILE A 24 8.28 14.13 -1.82
N ASP A 25 8.98 14.96 -1.06
CA ASP A 25 9.89 15.94 -1.61
C ASP A 25 11.06 15.29 -2.36
N GLY A 26 11.60 14.20 -1.82
CA GLY A 26 12.67 13.44 -2.46
C GLY A 26 12.23 12.84 -3.80
N LEU A 27 11.03 12.30 -3.85
CA LEU A 27 10.47 11.76 -5.09
C LEU A 27 10.18 12.86 -6.11
N TRP A 28 9.72 14.01 -5.65
CA TRP A 28 9.46 15.16 -6.52
C TRP A 28 10.72 15.58 -7.26
N VAL A 29 11.84 15.71 -6.54
CA VAL A 29 13.13 16.08 -7.13
C VAL A 29 13.57 15.04 -8.17
N LYS A 30 13.22 13.79 -7.99
CA LYS A 30 13.56 12.70 -8.92
C LYS A 30 12.59 12.56 -10.08
N GLY A 31 11.62 13.44 -10.22
CA GLY A 31 10.69 13.43 -11.33
C GLY A 31 9.37 12.70 -11.08
N TRP A 32 9.06 12.40 -9.82
CA TRP A 32 7.81 11.76 -9.42
C TRP A 32 6.97 12.69 -8.56
N PRO A 33 6.35 13.72 -9.16
CA PRO A 33 5.51 14.64 -8.39
C PRO A 33 4.24 13.95 -7.91
N MET A 34 3.68 14.44 -6.81
CA MET A 34 2.39 13.98 -6.27
C MET A 34 2.35 12.48 -5.91
N SER A 35 3.47 11.94 -5.45
CA SER A 35 3.59 10.53 -5.10
C SER A 35 3.16 10.29 -3.65
N TYR A 36 1.87 10.50 -3.36
CA TYR A 36 1.31 10.26 -2.03
C TYR A 36 -0.15 9.83 -2.16
N ILE A 37 -0.65 9.17 -1.12
CA ILE A 37 -2.05 8.76 -1.03
C ILE A 37 -2.81 9.85 -0.27
N GLU A 38 -3.82 10.43 -0.93
CA GLU A 38 -4.66 11.45 -0.30
C GLU A 38 -5.59 10.80 0.74
N ASP A 39 -5.92 11.57 1.75
CA ASP A 39 -6.91 11.21 2.79
C ASP A 39 -6.53 10.00 3.66
N ALA A 40 -5.32 9.48 3.54
CA ALA A 40 -4.83 8.46 4.45
C ALA A 40 -4.26 9.15 5.69
N MET A 41 -4.82 8.88 6.85
CA MET A 41 -4.44 9.52 8.11
C MET A 41 -4.26 8.49 9.21
N ALA A 42 -3.35 8.77 10.14
CA ALA A 42 -3.19 7.96 11.33
C ALA A 42 -4.43 8.10 12.23
N LEU A 43 -4.92 6.98 12.76
CA LEU A 43 -6.04 6.99 13.70
C LEU A 43 -5.63 7.49 15.08
N GLN A 44 -4.37 7.31 15.44
CA GLN A 44 -3.82 7.75 16.72
C GLN A 44 -2.60 8.60 16.46
N GLU A 45 -2.40 9.60 17.31
CA GLU A 45 -1.24 10.46 17.21
C GLU A 45 0.06 9.65 17.33
N GLY A 46 1.02 9.98 16.49
CA GLY A 46 2.33 9.33 16.48
C GLY A 46 2.41 8.01 15.71
N GLN A 47 1.30 7.52 15.18
CA GLN A 47 1.34 6.32 14.34
C GLN A 47 2.07 6.61 13.03
N HIS A 48 2.97 5.71 12.67
CA HIS A 48 3.71 5.78 11.42
C HIS A 48 4.05 4.36 10.98
N MET A 49 3.87 4.06 9.71
CA MET A 49 4.22 2.75 9.18
C MET A 49 4.91 2.86 7.83
N ALA A 50 5.74 1.89 7.53
CA ALA A 50 6.31 1.66 6.22
C ALA A 50 6.40 0.16 6.01
N GLY A 51 6.09 -0.31 4.81
CA GLY A 51 6.09 -1.73 4.54
C GLY A 51 6.09 -2.02 3.05
N ARG A 52 6.24 -3.29 2.72
CA ARG A 52 6.12 -3.75 1.35
C ARG A 52 4.66 -3.77 0.95
N ALA A 53 4.36 -3.22 -0.22
CA ALA A 53 2.98 -3.11 -0.68
C ALA A 53 2.42 -4.48 -1.09
N VAL A 54 1.25 -4.80 -0.57
CA VAL A 54 0.40 -5.86 -1.10
C VAL A 54 -0.75 -5.18 -1.82
N THR A 55 -0.83 -5.38 -3.12
CA THR A 55 -1.75 -4.63 -3.95
C THR A 55 -3.02 -5.42 -4.23
N LEU A 56 -4.14 -4.72 -4.23
CA LEU A 56 -5.43 -5.25 -4.64
C LEU A 56 -5.95 -4.39 -5.78
N ARG A 57 -6.15 -5.02 -6.94
CA ARG A 57 -6.64 -4.31 -8.11
C ARG A 57 -8.14 -4.51 -8.27
N PHE A 58 -8.85 -3.42 -8.40
CA PHE A 58 -10.27 -3.44 -8.74
C PHE A 58 -10.47 -3.17 -10.22
N VAL A 59 -11.55 -3.71 -10.74
CA VAL A 59 -12.04 -3.41 -12.09
C VAL A 59 -13.35 -2.64 -11.97
N PRO A 60 -13.82 -1.95 -13.03
CA PRO A 60 -15.12 -1.30 -13.00
C PRO A 60 -16.23 -2.27 -12.60
N HIS A 61 -17.23 -1.75 -11.90
CA HIS A 61 -18.33 -2.57 -11.39
C HIS A 61 -19.04 -3.35 -12.53
N ARG A 62 -19.24 -4.63 -12.27
CA ARG A 62 -19.88 -5.56 -13.21
C ARG A 62 -21.13 -6.16 -12.57
N PRO A 63 -22.30 -5.51 -12.65
CA PRO A 63 -23.53 -6.03 -12.04
C PRO A 63 -23.93 -7.42 -12.52
N ASP A 64 -23.60 -7.75 -13.78
CA ASP A 64 -23.86 -9.04 -14.38
C ASP A 64 -23.10 -10.19 -13.70
N LEU A 65 -21.96 -9.88 -13.06
CA LEU A 65 -21.14 -10.89 -12.40
C LEU A 65 -21.19 -10.78 -10.88
N ALA A 66 -21.79 -9.73 -10.33
CA ALA A 66 -21.73 -9.43 -8.89
C ALA A 66 -22.40 -10.51 -8.03
N ALA A 67 -23.45 -11.16 -8.55
CA ALA A 67 -24.17 -12.20 -7.79
C ALA A 67 -23.33 -13.45 -7.55
N ASP A 68 -22.34 -13.71 -8.40
CA ASP A 68 -21.51 -14.92 -8.33
C ASP A 68 -20.20 -14.70 -7.60
N LYS A 69 -19.97 -13.49 -7.06
CA LYS A 69 -18.72 -13.16 -6.38
C LYS A 69 -18.76 -13.61 -4.92
N PRO A 70 -17.61 -14.08 -4.38
CA PRO A 70 -17.48 -14.37 -2.96
C PRO A 70 -17.82 -13.15 -2.11
N LYS A 71 -18.42 -13.37 -0.95
CA LYS A 71 -18.84 -12.32 -0.03
C LYS A 71 -18.28 -12.60 1.37
N GLY A 72 -18.35 -11.58 2.22
CA GLY A 72 -17.88 -11.70 3.59
C GLY A 72 -16.38 -11.92 3.65
N ASP A 73 -15.95 -12.86 4.49
CA ASP A 73 -14.54 -13.17 4.71
C ASP A 73 -13.85 -13.81 3.50
N GLN A 74 -14.59 -14.16 2.48
CA GLN A 74 -14.06 -14.69 1.22
C GLN A 74 -14.03 -13.64 0.11
N SER A 75 -14.41 -12.40 0.39
CA SER A 75 -14.30 -11.31 -0.58
C SER A 75 -12.83 -10.98 -0.84
N ALA A 76 -12.57 -10.36 -1.99
CA ALA A 76 -11.19 -10.04 -2.40
C ALA A 76 -10.47 -9.15 -1.38
N GLU A 77 -11.18 -8.22 -0.76
CA GLU A 77 -10.62 -7.31 0.24
C GLU A 77 -10.12 -8.07 1.47
N TYR A 78 -10.92 -8.97 1.99
CA TYR A 78 -10.54 -9.78 3.15
C TYR A 78 -9.40 -10.73 2.82
N VAL A 79 -9.43 -11.35 1.65
CA VAL A 79 -8.35 -12.23 1.21
C VAL A 79 -7.04 -11.46 1.09
N ALA A 80 -7.07 -10.25 0.54
CA ALA A 80 -5.88 -9.41 0.45
C ALA A 80 -5.31 -9.06 1.82
N ILE A 81 -6.17 -8.72 2.78
CA ILE A 81 -5.75 -8.43 4.16
C ILE A 81 -5.10 -9.65 4.80
N GLU A 82 -5.68 -10.83 4.64
CA GLU A 82 -5.15 -12.06 5.21
C GLU A 82 -3.82 -12.48 4.57
N LEU A 83 -3.55 -12.08 3.34
CA LEU A 83 -2.28 -12.36 2.67
C LEU A 83 -1.14 -11.49 3.18
N CYS A 84 -1.44 -10.37 3.84
CA CYS A 84 -0.41 -9.51 4.39
C CYS A 84 0.29 -10.17 5.57
N GLY A 85 1.60 -10.25 5.50
CA GLY A 85 2.45 -10.73 6.57
C GLY A 85 3.19 -9.58 7.28
N PRO A 86 4.09 -9.92 8.20
CA PRO A 86 4.92 -8.90 8.86
C PRO A 86 5.71 -8.08 7.85
N GLY A 87 5.69 -6.76 8.01
CA GLY A 87 6.40 -5.84 7.11
C GLY A 87 5.68 -5.56 5.80
N GLU A 88 4.43 -6.00 5.65
CA GLU A 88 3.61 -5.75 4.47
C GLU A 88 2.43 -4.84 4.79
N VAL A 89 2.00 -4.07 3.81
CA VAL A 89 0.87 -3.14 3.93
C VAL A 89 -0.06 -3.23 2.73
#